data_e743007a69271e57207792ea2048d599
#
_entry.id   e743007a69271e57207792ea2048d599
#
_cell.length_a   1.000
_cell.length_b   1.000
_cell.length_c   1.000
_cell.angle_alpha   90.00
_cell.angle_beta   90.00
_cell.angle_gamma   90.00
#
_symmetry.space_group_name_H-M   'P 1'
#
loop_
_entity.id
_entity.type
_entity.pdbx_description
1 polymer ?
#
loop_
_entity_poly.entity_id
_entity_poly.type
_entity_poly.pdbx_seq_one_letter_code
_entity_poly.pdbx_strand_id
1 'polypeptide(L)'
;MTLETKKSKFVELGKFLSQFSSIENPSKNDVLGNDLFFDECLNLIALSQSHNGWYTPEQVCFAFQSWAKALTQEKLDQWLSAYDFTDRQPKTIALILAGNIPLVGFHDFLSVLISGHNVLVKTSSNDQHLLPFIAKYLIHIAPEFKDKITFIEGKLENFDAVIATGSNNTARYFEYYFKEIGRASCRERVSSPV
;
A
#
# COMPACT_ATOMS: atom_id res chain seq x y z
N MET A 1 2.85 -18.85 -3.01
CA MET A 1 1.49 -18.44 -2.54
C MET A 1 0.55 -18.35 -3.73
N THR A 2 -0.63 -19.01 -3.69
CA THR A 2 -1.65 -18.93 -4.77
C THR A 2 -2.35 -17.57 -4.79
N LEU A 3 -3.07 -17.24 -5.86
CA LEU A 3 -3.87 -16.02 -5.93
C LEU A 3 -4.94 -15.99 -4.82
N GLU A 4 -5.63 -17.10 -4.59
CA GLU A 4 -6.65 -17.21 -3.54
C GLU A 4 -6.06 -16.96 -2.14
N THR A 5 -4.89 -17.54 -1.87
CA THR A 5 -4.21 -17.28 -0.59
C THR A 5 -3.85 -15.80 -0.43
N LYS A 6 -3.33 -15.15 -1.48
CA LYS A 6 -3.03 -13.71 -1.46
C LYS A 6 -4.29 -12.87 -1.19
N LYS A 7 -5.39 -13.13 -1.92
CA LYS A 7 -6.68 -12.46 -1.70
C LYS A 7 -7.13 -12.59 -0.25
N SER A 8 -7.14 -13.81 0.28
CA SER A 8 -7.51 -14.06 1.68
C SER A 8 -6.69 -13.21 2.67
N LYS A 9 -5.37 -13.02 2.45
CA LYS A 9 -4.53 -12.18 3.32
C LYS A 9 -4.86 -10.69 3.21
N PHE A 10 -5.20 -10.21 2.02
CA PHE A 10 -5.67 -8.83 1.87
C PHE A 10 -7.08 -8.62 2.44
N VAL A 11 -7.94 -9.63 2.42
CA VAL A 11 -9.23 -9.59 3.14
C VAL A 11 -9.02 -9.49 4.66
N GLU A 12 -8.07 -10.27 5.22
CA GLU A 12 -7.72 -10.14 6.65
C GLU A 12 -7.16 -8.75 6.98
N LEU A 13 -6.32 -8.17 6.11
CA LEU A 13 -5.90 -6.77 6.26
C LEU A 13 -7.10 -5.82 6.24
N GLY A 14 -8.06 -6.03 5.35
CA GLY A 14 -9.29 -5.24 5.30
C GLY A 14 -10.09 -5.30 6.60
N LYS A 15 -10.22 -6.49 7.20
CA LYS A 15 -10.85 -6.66 8.52
C LYS A 15 -10.07 -5.94 9.62
N PHE A 16 -8.73 -6.00 9.59
CA PHE A 16 -7.89 -5.27 10.54
C PHE A 16 -8.11 -3.77 10.44
N LEU A 17 -8.05 -3.20 9.23
CA LEU A 17 -8.24 -1.77 8.99
C LEU A 17 -9.65 -1.28 9.36
N SER A 18 -10.68 -2.15 9.23
CA SER A 18 -12.07 -1.79 9.55
C SER A 18 -12.30 -1.43 11.02
N GLN A 19 -11.40 -1.81 11.92
CA GLN A 19 -11.47 -1.53 13.34
C GLN A 19 -11.21 -0.05 13.67
N PHE A 20 -10.56 0.70 12.77
CA PHE A 20 -10.13 2.07 12.97
C PHE A 20 -11.00 3.07 12.20
N SER A 21 -12.31 3.03 12.46
CA SER A 21 -13.27 3.97 11.85
C SER A 21 -13.18 5.38 12.45
N SER A 22 -12.77 5.47 13.72
CA SER A 22 -12.50 6.70 14.46
C SER A 22 -11.43 6.41 15.48
N ILE A 23 -10.62 7.42 15.79
CA ILE A 23 -9.61 7.32 16.86
C ILE A 23 -10.26 7.29 18.25
N GLU A 24 -11.41 7.95 18.40
CA GLU A 24 -12.12 8.06 19.69
C GLU A 24 -12.85 6.76 20.07
N ASN A 25 -13.33 6.04 19.07
CA ASN A 25 -14.13 4.83 19.26
C ASN A 25 -13.68 3.69 18.34
N PRO A 26 -12.44 3.18 18.49
CA PRO A 26 -11.99 2.04 17.72
C PRO A 26 -12.73 0.77 18.19
N SER A 27 -13.05 -0.10 17.24
CA SER A 27 -13.74 -1.35 17.54
C SER A 27 -12.76 -2.50 17.52
N LYS A 28 -12.24 -2.90 18.68
CA LYS A 28 -11.33 -4.05 18.78
C LYS A 28 -12.11 -5.36 18.64
N ASN A 29 -12.06 -5.96 17.45
CA ASN A 29 -12.71 -7.21 17.12
C ASN A 29 -11.73 -8.40 17.24
N ASP A 30 -12.24 -9.62 17.13
CA ASP A 30 -11.39 -10.83 17.04
C ASP A 30 -10.78 -10.92 15.63
N VAL A 31 -9.66 -10.21 15.43
CA VAL A 31 -8.92 -10.14 14.16
C VAL A 31 -7.49 -10.61 14.41
N LEU A 32 -6.96 -11.36 13.47
CA LEU A 32 -5.61 -11.93 13.53
C LEU A 32 -4.56 -10.81 13.74
N GLY A 33 -3.69 -11.00 14.73
CA GLY A 33 -2.60 -10.07 15.06
C GLY A 33 -3.00 -8.86 15.92
N ASN A 34 -4.25 -8.76 16.37
CA ASN A 34 -4.71 -7.63 17.20
C ASN A 34 -3.93 -7.46 18.50
N ASP A 35 -3.48 -8.52 19.11
CA ASP A 35 -2.65 -8.52 20.32
C ASP A 35 -1.33 -7.76 20.15
N LEU A 36 -0.78 -7.75 18.95
CA LEU A 36 0.48 -7.10 18.61
C LEU A 36 0.30 -5.74 17.91
N PHE A 37 -0.71 -5.62 17.04
CA PHE A 37 -0.79 -4.51 16.09
C PHE A 37 -1.88 -3.48 16.43
N PHE A 38 -2.88 -3.81 17.22
CA PHE A 38 -4.00 -2.91 17.45
C PHE A 38 -3.57 -1.60 18.14
N ASP A 39 -2.86 -1.71 19.26
CA ASP A 39 -2.41 -0.54 20.02
C ASP A 39 -1.29 0.22 19.29
N GLU A 40 -0.41 -0.49 18.54
CA GLU A 40 0.59 0.12 17.68
C GLU A 40 -0.09 0.96 16.57
N CYS A 41 -1.18 0.46 15.98
CA CYS A 41 -1.95 1.16 14.97
C CYS A 41 -2.64 2.42 15.52
N LEU A 42 -3.24 2.35 16.71
CA LEU A 42 -3.83 3.53 17.37
C LEU A 42 -2.79 4.62 17.63
N ASN A 43 -1.62 4.25 18.12
CA ASN A 43 -0.52 5.18 18.33
C ASN A 43 -0.04 5.79 17.01
N LEU A 44 0.06 4.99 15.94
CA LEU A 44 0.42 5.46 14.61
C LEU A 44 -0.58 6.50 14.08
N ILE A 45 -1.89 6.24 14.23
CA ILE A 45 -2.95 7.18 13.85
C ILE A 45 -2.85 8.47 14.68
N ALA A 46 -2.70 8.36 15.99
CA ALA A 46 -2.61 9.52 16.89
C ALA A 46 -1.41 10.42 16.57
N LEU A 47 -0.28 9.83 16.18
CA LEU A 47 0.96 10.55 15.86
C LEU A 47 1.07 10.96 14.37
N SER A 48 0.12 10.57 13.53
CA SER A 48 0.21 10.78 12.07
C SER A 48 0.45 12.22 11.68
N GLN A 49 -0.25 13.17 12.32
CA GLN A 49 -0.10 14.60 12.03
C GLN A 49 1.25 15.17 12.46
N SER A 50 1.89 14.61 13.49
CA SER A 50 3.24 15.02 13.90
C SER A 50 4.32 14.53 12.92
N HIS A 51 4.08 13.39 12.27
CA HIS A 51 4.97 12.85 11.24
C HIS A 51 4.79 13.53 9.89
N ASN A 52 3.54 13.88 9.54
CA ASN A 52 3.19 14.59 8.32
C ASN A 52 2.01 15.52 8.60
N GLY A 53 2.23 16.84 8.57
CA GLY A 53 1.20 17.84 8.86
C GLY A 53 -0.07 17.76 7.99
N TRP A 54 -0.01 17.04 6.87
CA TRP A 54 -1.16 16.76 5.99
C TRP A 54 -2.00 15.55 6.45
N TYR A 55 -1.50 14.74 7.40
CA TYR A 55 -2.12 13.49 7.82
C TYR A 55 -2.85 13.67 9.15
N THR A 56 -4.04 14.27 9.13
CA THR A 56 -4.85 14.27 10.36
C THR A 56 -5.30 12.85 10.70
N PRO A 57 -5.52 12.52 11.99
CA PRO A 57 -6.05 11.21 12.40
C PRO A 57 -7.30 10.81 11.65
N GLU A 58 -8.21 11.78 11.38
CA GLU A 58 -9.46 11.54 10.65
C GLU A 58 -9.20 11.13 9.19
N GLN A 59 -8.22 11.75 8.54
CA GLN A 59 -7.84 11.40 7.17
C GLN A 59 -7.22 10.01 7.10
N VAL A 60 -6.42 9.62 8.09
CA VAL A 60 -5.86 8.27 8.17
C VAL A 60 -6.96 7.25 8.42
N CYS A 61 -7.88 7.50 9.36
CA CYS A 61 -9.05 6.66 9.60
C CYS A 61 -9.92 6.52 8.34
N PHE A 62 -10.15 7.63 7.63
CA PHE A 62 -10.89 7.62 6.36
C PHE A 62 -10.22 6.74 5.30
N ALA A 63 -8.89 6.86 5.15
CA ALA A 63 -8.13 6.01 4.23
C ALA A 63 -8.23 4.53 4.62
N PHE A 64 -8.11 4.20 5.91
CA PHE A 64 -8.27 2.84 6.41
C PHE A 64 -9.65 2.27 6.14
N GLN A 65 -10.72 3.05 6.39
CA GLN A 65 -12.10 2.64 6.10
C GLN A 65 -12.34 2.45 4.59
N SER A 66 -11.76 3.31 3.77
CA SER A 66 -11.87 3.20 2.31
C SER A 66 -11.22 1.90 1.81
N TRP A 67 -10.05 1.56 2.31
CA TRP A 67 -9.36 0.31 1.99
C TRP A 67 -10.08 -0.91 2.60
N ALA A 68 -10.57 -0.83 3.82
CA ALA A 68 -11.36 -1.90 4.42
C ALA A 68 -12.58 -2.27 3.55
N LYS A 69 -13.27 -1.25 3.02
CA LYS A 69 -14.41 -1.44 2.10
C LYS A 69 -14.00 -1.99 0.73
N ALA A 70 -12.77 -1.75 0.28
CA ALA A 70 -12.25 -2.26 -0.99
C ALA A 70 -11.69 -3.68 -0.87
N LEU A 71 -11.10 -4.04 0.28
CA LEU A 71 -10.45 -5.33 0.53
C LEU A 71 -11.44 -6.39 1.03
N THR A 72 -12.57 -6.55 0.33
CA THR A 72 -13.50 -7.66 0.55
C THR A 72 -13.30 -8.75 -0.49
N GLN A 73 -13.64 -9.99 -0.17
CA GLN A 73 -13.53 -11.11 -1.12
C GLN A 73 -14.25 -10.79 -2.44
N GLU A 74 -15.50 -10.32 -2.35
CA GLU A 74 -16.32 -9.99 -3.51
C GLU A 74 -15.66 -8.95 -4.43
N LYS A 75 -15.14 -7.86 -3.85
CA LYS A 75 -14.53 -6.78 -4.64
C LYS A 75 -13.18 -7.18 -5.24
N LEU A 76 -12.39 -7.95 -4.50
CA LEU A 76 -11.15 -8.49 -5.03
C LEU A 76 -11.43 -9.48 -6.16
N ASP A 77 -12.43 -10.35 -6.04
CA ASP A 77 -12.84 -11.27 -7.09
C ASP A 77 -13.33 -10.52 -8.34
N GLN A 78 -14.17 -9.51 -8.15
CA GLN A 78 -14.66 -8.66 -9.24
C GLN A 78 -13.50 -7.93 -9.94
N TRP A 79 -12.60 -7.30 -9.19
CA TRP A 79 -11.45 -6.57 -9.75
C TRP A 79 -10.52 -7.48 -10.53
N LEU A 80 -10.22 -8.67 -9.98
CA LEU A 80 -9.22 -9.58 -10.54
C LEU A 80 -9.78 -10.49 -11.65
N SER A 81 -11.10 -10.56 -11.81
CA SER A 81 -11.76 -11.42 -12.82
C SER A 81 -11.35 -11.12 -14.25
N ALA A 82 -10.93 -9.89 -14.56
CA ALA A 82 -10.52 -9.45 -15.87
C ALA A 82 -9.06 -9.78 -16.23
N TYR A 83 -8.29 -10.34 -15.27
CA TYR A 83 -6.85 -10.55 -15.42
C TYR A 83 -6.50 -12.03 -15.38
N ASP A 84 -5.57 -12.43 -16.25
CA ASP A 84 -4.96 -13.75 -16.20
C ASP A 84 -3.66 -13.71 -15.38
N PHE A 85 -3.54 -14.59 -14.39
CA PHE A 85 -2.40 -14.70 -13.47
C PHE A 85 -1.59 -15.98 -13.69
N THR A 86 -1.83 -16.71 -14.80
CA THR A 86 -1.12 -17.96 -15.10
C THR A 86 0.32 -17.69 -15.54
N ASP A 87 1.23 -18.58 -15.16
CA ASP A 87 2.62 -18.73 -15.64
C ASP A 87 3.49 -17.46 -15.74
N ARG A 88 3.40 -16.57 -14.78
CA ARG A 88 4.28 -15.39 -14.73
C ARG A 88 5.48 -15.63 -13.82
N GLN A 89 6.66 -15.41 -14.39
CA GLN A 89 7.88 -15.33 -13.58
C GLN A 89 7.82 -14.08 -12.69
N PRO A 90 8.09 -14.20 -11.38
CA PRO A 90 8.15 -13.06 -10.50
C PRO A 90 9.19 -12.03 -10.98
N LYS A 91 8.80 -10.76 -11.02
CA LYS A 91 9.67 -9.63 -11.32
C LYS A 91 9.78 -8.73 -10.09
N THR A 92 10.82 -7.91 -10.05
CA THR A 92 10.96 -6.87 -9.02
C THR A 92 10.46 -5.55 -9.58
N ILE A 93 9.40 -5.00 -8.99
CA ILE A 93 8.79 -3.74 -9.39
C ILE A 93 9.14 -2.68 -8.35
N ALA A 94 9.84 -1.63 -8.80
CA ALA A 94 10.13 -0.49 -7.95
C ALA A 94 8.89 0.42 -7.85
N LEU A 95 8.56 0.84 -6.64
CA LEU A 95 7.52 1.83 -6.36
C LEU A 95 8.16 3.10 -5.81
N ILE A 96 7.92 4.23 -6.45
CA ILE A 96 8.28 5.55 -5.93
C ILE A 96 6.96 6.23 -5.55
N LEU A 97 6.75 6.41 -4.26
CA LEU A 97 5.46 6.80 -3.73
C LEU A 97 5.43 8.26 -3.32
N ALA A 98 4.33 8.95 -3.63
CA ALA A 98 4.01 10.25 -3.06
C ALA A 98 3.64 10.11 -1.57
N GLY A 99 3.63 11.22 -0.83
CA GLY A 99 3.29 11.26 0.59
C GLY A 99 2.38 12.43 0.94
N ASN A 100 1.45 12.77 0.04
CA ASN A 100 0.52 13.90 0.21
C ASN A 100 -0.88 13.45 0.71
N ILE A 101 -1.21 12.18 0.56
CA ILE A 101 -2.49 11.58 1.01
C ILE A 101 -2.16 10.26 1.71
N PRO A 102 -2.80 9.95 2.87
CA PRO A 102 -2.58 8.69 3.56
C PRO A 102 -2.83 7.48 2.65
N LEU A 103 -1.84 6.58 2.58
CA LEU A 103 -1.88 5.34 1.78
C LEU A 103 -2.08 5.56 0.27
N VAL A 104 -1.67 6.70 -0.30
CA VAL A 104 -1.80 6.99 -1.75
C VAL A 104 -1.15 5.90 -2.61
N GLY A 105 -0.04 5.34 -2.19
CA GLY A 105 0.69 4.29 -2.92
C GLY A 105 0.22 2.86 -2.61
N PHE A 106 -0.78 2.67 -1.76
CA PHE A 106 -1.20 1.33 -1.36
C PHE A 106 -1.83 0.54 -2.52
N HIS A 107 -2.50 1.19 -3.46
CA HIS A 107 -3.05 0.52 -4.65
C HIS A 107 -1.94 -0.13 -5.49
N ASP A 108 -0.86 0.60 -5.73
CA ASP A 108 0.28 0.09 -6.51
C ASP A 108 0.97 -1.06 -5.78
N PHE A 109 1.17 -0.91 -4.46
CA PHE A 109 1.72 -1.93 -3.59
C PHE A 109 0.88 -3.22 -3.60
N LEU A 110 -0.44 -3.10 -3.42
CA LEU A 110 -1.39 -4.21 -3.52
C LEU A 110 -1.32 -4.88 -4.90
N SER A 111 -1.35 -4.08 -5.98
CA SER A 111 -1.35 -4.58 -7.36
C SER A 111 -0.12 -5.41 -7.68
N VAL A 112 1.05 -4.97 -7.26
CA VAL A 112 2.32 -5.69 -7.46
C VAL A 112 2.32 -7.01 -6.68
N LEU A 113 1.94 -7.00 -5.40
CA LEU A 113 1.95 -8.20 -4.57
C LEU A 113 0.91 -9.23 -4.99
N ILE A 114 -0.30 -8.79 -5.32
CA ILE A 114 -1.38 -9.71 -5.72
C ILE A 114 -1.07 -10.37 -7.06
N SER A 115 -0.38 -9.66 -7.96
CA SER A 115 0.12 -10.19 -9.22
C SER A 115 1.26 -11.20 -9.07
N GLY A 116 1.83 -11.35 -7.87
CA GLY A 116 2.89 -12.33 -7.57
C GLY A 116 4.31 -11.79 -7.76
N HIS A 117 4.48 -10.51 -8.02
CA HIS A 117 5.76 -9.85 -8.15
C HIS A 117 6.36 -9.44 -6.80
N ASN A 118 7.64 -9.10 -6.81
CA ASN A 118 8.34 -8.50 -5.66
C ASN A 118 8.21 -6.98 -5.75
N VAL A 119 8.11 -6.32 -4.60
CA VAL A 119 8.02 -4.87 -4.53
C VAL A 119 9.25 -4.28 -3.85
N LEU A 120 9.85 -3.31 -4.50
CA LEU A 120 10.95 -2.49 -3.98
C LEU A 120 10.41 -1.09 -3.74
N VAL A 121 10.14 -0.72 -2.48
CA VAL A 121 9.40 0.49 -2.13
C VAL A 121 10.35 1.60 -1.71
N LYS A 122 10.24 2.73 -2.37
CA LYS A 122 10.80 4.01 -1.93
C LYS A 122 9.67 4.93 -1.54
N THR A 123 9.46 5.09 -0.24
CA THR A 123 8.46 6.00 0.31
C THR A 123 8.91 7.45 0.17
N SER A 124 7.95 8.38 0.16
CA SER A 124 8.23 9.79 0.39
C SER A 124 8.82 10.01 1.78
N SER A 125 9.68 11.00 1.96
CA SER A 125 10.14 11.45 3.27
C SER A 125 8.99 11.86 4.20
N ASN A 126 7.84 12.21 3.62
CA ASN A 126 6.64 12.62 4.36
C ASN A 126 5.71 11.44 4.72
N ASP A 127 5.95 10.23 4.21
CA ASP A 127 5.14 9.03 4.54
C ASP A 127 6.05 7.80 4.71
N GLN A 128 6.73 7.75 5.85
CA GLN A 128 7.63 6.66 6.22
C GLN A 128 7.02 5.68 7.22
N HIS A 129 5.75 5.84 7.59
CA HIS A 129 5.17 5.10 8.71
C HIS A 129 3.98 4.22 8.31
N LEU A 130 3.01 4.76 7.55
CA LEU A 130 1.75 4.05 7.29
C LEU A 130 1.95 2.79 6.45
N LEU A 131 2.57 2.91 5.28
CA LEU A 131 2.76 1.75 4.41
C LEU A 131 3.73 0.71 5.00
N PRO A 132 4.86 1.08 5.64
CA PRO A 132 5.69 0.12 6.35
C PRO A 132 4.97 -0.62 7.48
N PHE A 133 4.08 0.05 8.22
CA PHE A 133 3.23 -0.60 9.22
C PHE A 133 2.30 -1.64 8.58
N ILE A 134 1.61 -1.29 7.48
CA ILE A 134 0.76 -2.22 6.73
C ILE A 134 1.56 -3.44 6.24
N ALA A 135 2.77 -3.21 5.72
CA ALA A 135 3.65 -4.29 5.27
C ALA A 135 4.08 -5.20 6.44
N LYS A 136 4.42 -4.62 7.61
CA LYS A 136 4.75 -5.36 8.83
C LYS A 136 3.59 -6.26 9.26
N TYR A 137 2.36 -5.74 9.25
CA TYR A 137 1.16 -6.52 9.54
C TYR A 137 0.96 -7.65 8.51
N LEU A 138 1.05 -7.37 7.21
CA LEU A 138 0.94 -8.38 6.16
C LEU A 138 1.97 -9.50 6.29
N ILE A 139 3.24 -9.17 6.60
CA ILE A 139 4.30 -10.15 6.83
C ILE A 139 4.01 -11.00 8.07
N HIS A 140 3.41 -10.42 9.10
CA HIS A 140 3.03 -11.17 10.30
C HIS A 140 1.95 -12.21 10.00
N ILE A 141 0.90 -11.85 9.27
CA ILE A 141 -0.21 -12.76 8.95
C ILE A 141 0.09 -13.70 7.77
N ALA A 142 1.15 -13.40 7.00
CA ALA A 142 1.61 -14.20 5.87
C ALA A 142 3.14 -14.01 5.68
N PRO A 143 3.95 -14.84 6.39
CA PRO A 143 5.42 -14.72 6.35
C PRO A 143 6.04 -14.84 4.95
N GLU A 144 5.33 -15.42 4.00
CA GLU A 144 5.77 -15.51 2.59
C GLU A 144 5.88 -14.15 1.89
N PHE A 145 5.31 -13.10 2.44
CA PHE A 145 5.51 -11.73 1.96
C PHE A 145 6.86 -11.14 2.37
N LYS A 146 7.58 -11.73 3.35
CA LYS A 146 8.85 -11.21 3.85
C LYS A 146 9.87 -11.00 2.73
N ASP A 147 10.00 -11.99 1.86
CA ASP A 147 10.97 -11.95 0.74
C ASP A 147 10.40 -11.23 -0.50
N LYS A 148 9.15 -10.74 -0.42
CA LYS A 148 8.46 -10.03 -1.51
C LYS A 148 8.45 -8.53 -1.32
N ILE A 149 8.71 -8.03 -0.12
CA ILE A 149 8.57 -6.62 0.23
C ILE A 149 9.91 -6.11 0.74
N THR A 150 10.46 -5.11 0.07
CA THR A 150 11.69 -4.44 0.48
C THR A 150 11.47 -2.92 0.47
N PHE A 151 11.74 -2.27 1.59
CA PHE A 151 11.79 -0.80 1.68
C PHE A 151 13.23 -0.32 1.56
N ILE A 152 13.46 0.76 0.82
CA ILE A 152 14.78 1.35 0.65
C ILE A 152 14.76 2.87 0.87
N GLU A 153 15.84 3.40 1.41
CA GLU A 153 16.05 4.84 1.59
C GLU A 153 16.96 5.44 0.51
N GLY A 154 17.78 4.62 -0.14
CA GLY A 154 18.78 5.05 -1.09
C GLY A 154 18.33 5.09 -2.55
N LYS A 155 19.28 4.83 -3.45
CA LYS A 155 19.07 4.69 -4.88
C LYS A 155 18.34 3.39 -5.20
N LEU A 156 17.39 3.43 -6.12
CA LEU A 156 16.71 2.25 -6.67
C LEU A 156 17.64 1.54 -7.65
N GLU A 157 17.87 0.25 -7.41
CA GLU A 157 18.72 -0.60 -8.27
C GLU A 157 18.11 -2.02 -8.34
N ASN A 158 18.47 -2.78 -9.36
CA ASN A 158 18.07 -4.18 -9.52
C ASN A 158 16.53 -4.42 -9.56
N PHE A 159 15.83 -3.66 -10.39
CA PHE A 159 14.40 -3.82 -10.64
C PHE A 159 14.11 -3.96 -12.15
N ASP A 160 12.99 -4.61 -12.48
CA ASP A 160 12.56 -4.88 -13.85
C ASP A 160 11.67 -3.76 -14.41
N ALA A 161 10.89 -3.11 -13.56
CA ALA A 161 10.01 -2.01 -13.93
C ALA A 161 9.82 -1.04 -12.76
N VAL A 162 9.34 0.17 -13.05
CA VAL A 162 9.05 1.19 -12.03
C VAL A 162 7.65 1.74 -12.21
N ILE A 163 6.94 1.88 -11.08
CA ILE A 163 5.69 2.64 -10.97
C ILE A 163 6.00 3.84 -10.07
N ALA A 164 5.74 5.04 -10.57
CA ALA A 164 6.02 6.26 -9.84
C ALA A 164 4.77 7.12 -9.74
N THR A 165 4.40 7.47 -8.50
CA THR A 165 3.33 8.41 -8.19
C THR A 165 3.91 9.74 -7.75
N GLY A 166 3.41 10.85 -8.30
CA GLY A 166 3.91 12.17 -7.97
C GLY A 166 3.29 13.28 -8.80
N SER A 167 3.70 14.52 -8.52
CA SER A 167 3.24 15.69 -9.25
C SER A 167 3.79 15.71 -10.69
N ASN A 168 3.21 16.58 -11.55
CA ASN A 168 3.69 16.80 -12.92
C ASN A 168 5.17 17.24 -12.97
N ASN A 169 5.66 17.96 -11.96
CA ASN A 169 7.07 18.32 -11.88
C ASN A 169 7.95 17.09 -11.60
N THR A 170 7.50 16.20 -10.74
CA THR A 170 8.20 14.95 -10.44
C THR A 170 8.22 14.01 -11.65
N ALA A 171 7.17 14.01 -12.48
CA ALA A 171 7.10 13.20 -13.70
C ALA A 171 8.24 13.47 -14.66
N ARG A 172 8.69 14.73 -14.82
CA ARG A 172 9.83 15.10 -15.68
C ARG A 172 11.13 14.47 -15.21
N TYR A 173 11.36 14.40 -13.90
CA TYR A 173 12.53 13.74 -13.33
C TYR A 173 12.47 12.23 -13.58
N PHE A 174 11.30 11.61 -13.43
CA PHE A 174 11.12 10.20 -13.70
C PHE A 174 11.32 9.87 -15.18
N GLU A 175 10.84 10.70 -16.09
CA GLU A 175 11.10 10.55 -17.52
C GLU A 175 12.57 10.61 -17.86
N TYR A 176 13.32 11.46 -17.20
CA TYR A 176 14.78 11.57 -17.42
C TYR A 176 15.54 10.35 -16.88
N TYR A 177 15.25 9.93 -15.64
CA TYR A 177 15.99 8.85 -14.98
C TYR A 177 15.61 7.44 -15.42
N PHE A 178 14.36 7.26 -15.87
CA PHE A 178 13.81 5.93 -16.21
C PHE A 178 13.40 5.81 -17.67
N LYS A 179 13.93 6.64 -18.54
CA LYS A 179 13.61 6.68 -19.97
C LYS A 179 13.79 5.34 -20.70
N GLU A 180 14.76 4.54 -20.26
CA GLU A 180 15.11 3.24 -20.87
C GLU A 180 14.34 2.06 -20.27
N ILE A 181 13.62 2.28 -19.16
CA ILE A 181 12.84 1.26 -18.47
C ILE A 181 11.38 1.44 -18.88
N GLY A 182 10.72 0.38 -19.35
CA GLY A 182 9.35 0.43 -19.86
C GLY A 182 8.39 1.20 -18.93
N ARG A 183 7.54 2.05 -19.51
CA ARG A 183 6.67 2.98 -18.79
C ARG A 183 5.38 2.31 -18.35
N ALA A 184 5.10 2.31 -17.03
CA ALA A 184 3.76 2.28 -16.48
C ALA A 184 3.56 3.59 -15.70
N SER A 185 2.74 4.53 -16.22
CA SER A 185 2.40 5.76 -15.50
C SER A 185 0.95 5.68 -15.04
N CYS A 186 0.71 5.76 -13.74
CA CYS A 186 -0.61 6.00 -13.20
C CYS A 186 -0.77 7.52 -13.01
N ARG A 187 -1.67 8.14 -13.79
CA ARG A 187 -2.07 9.54 -13.59
C ARG A 187 -3.25 9.56 -12.63
N GLU A 188 -3.01 9.93 -11.42
CA GLU A 188 -4.10 10.32 -10.52
C GLU A 188 -4.60 11.70 -10.94
N ARG A 189 -5.81 11.76 -11.50
CA ARG A 189 -6.52 13.03 -11.65
C ARG A 189 -7.14 13.36 -10.30
N VAL A 190 -6.51 14.25 -9.55
CA VAL A 190 -7.20 14.93 -8.46
C VAL A 190 -8.20 15.89 -9.12
N SER A 191 -9.45 15.49 -9.25
CA SER A 191 -10.55 16.39 -9.51
C SER A 191 -10.87 17.09 -8.19
N SER A 192 -10.42 18.34 -8.04
CA SER A 192 -10.93 19.19 -6.97
C SER A 192 -12.44 19.36 -7.17
N PRO A 193 -13.28 19.13 -6.16
CA PRO A 193 -14.66 19.57 -6.22
C PRO A 193 -14.66 21.10 -6.24
N VAL A 194 -15.34 21.67 -7.22
CA VAL A 194 -15.73 23.09 -7.29
C VAL A 194 -16.83 23.34 -6.28
#